data_995fa205edacd8677b4102b8c288870c
#
_entry.id   995fa205edacd8677b4102b8c288870c
#
_cell.length_a   1.000
_cell.length_b   1.000
_cell.length_c   1.000
_cell.angle_alpha   90.00
_cell.angle_beta   90.00
_cell.angle_gamma   90.00
#
_symmetry.space_group_name_H-M   'P 1'
#
loop_
_entity.id
_entity.type
_entity.pdbx_description
1 polymer ?
#
loop_
_entity_poly.entity_id
_entity_poly.type
_entity_poly.pdbx_seq_one_letter_code
_entity_poly.pdbx_strand_id
1 'polypeptide(L)'
;HTGCEIAGQLTEEAAGHLGLRAGIPVSVGGGTSACANVGGGTAKSGDVLMELESRAWISTQMTEPFLDPDHRVFNICTMDGQAYYVSGKAMSACRSVNWAQQIFEVVTPRAFDAAAATVAPGCEGLIYLPYLYGERSPVMDEQAQGVFFGMTTAHKREHFLRAVLEGVAFSLSQITGVLRERQTVDRMQIIGGGAHSKLWKQIIADVCDVTLQD
;
A
#
# COMPACT_ATOMS: atom_id res chain seq x y z
N HIS A 1 -1.05 13.95 -23.37
CA HIS A 1 -0.25 12.80 -23.82
C HIS A 1 -0.51 11.61 -22.91
N THR A 2 -0.64 10.44 -23.47
CA THR A 2 -0.69 9.18 -22.70
C THR A 2 0.72 8.67 -22.44
N GLY A 3 0.87 7.83 -21.41
CA GLY A 3 2.17 7.25 -21.07
C GLY A 3 2.79 6.37 -22.16
N CYS A 4 1.94 5.83 -23.03
CA CYS A 4 2.35 4.97 -24.15
C CYS A 4 2.78 5.74 -25.40
N GLU A 5 2.51 7.05 -25.48
CA GLU A 5 2.94 7.88 -26.63
C GLU A 5 4.45 8.00 -26.69
N ILE A 6 4.97 8.06 -27.91
CA ILE A 6 6.39 8.29 -28.13
C ILE A 6 6.67 9.78 -27.98
N ALA A 7 7.43 10.15 -26.96
CA ALA A 7 7.87 11.52 -26.69
C ALA A 7 8.96 12.00 -27.65
N GLY A 8 9.78 11.06 -28.15
CA GLY A 8 10.91 11.35 -29.02
C GLY A 8 11.79 10.12 -29.24
N GLN A 9 13.01 10.39 -29.60
CA GLN A 9 14.05 9.35 -29.80
C GLN A 9 15.26 9.65 -28.92
N LEU A 10 15.96 8.60 -28.50
CA LEU A 10 17.18 8.72 -27.71
C LEU A 10 18.26 9.44 -28.55
N THR A 11 18.75 10.55 -28.01
CA THR A 11 19.81 11.36 -28.68
C THR A 11 21.15 10.61 -28.67
N GLU A 12 22.07 11.00 -29.54
CA GLU A 12 23.45 10.45 -29.58
C GLU A 12 24.17 10.64 -28.25
N GLU A 13 24.04 11.82 -27.64
CA GLU A 13 24.64 12.13 -26.35
C GLU A 13 24.11 11.22 -25.23
N ALA A 14 22.80 11.11 -25.08
CA ALA A 14 22.18 10.24 -24.07
C ALA A 14 22.50 8.76 -24.34
N ALA A 15 22.50 8.34 -25.59
CA ALA A 15 22.89 6.99 -25.99
C ALA A 15 24.32 6.65 -25.59
N GLY A 16 25.23 7.58 -25.77
CA GLY A 16 26.66 7.43 -25.35
C GLY A 16 26.76 7.27 -23.82
N HIS A 17 26.06 8.08 -23.03
CA HIS A 17 26.04 7.97 -21.57
C HIS A 17 25.44 6.66 -21.06
N LEU A 18 24.43 6.14 -21.74
CA LEU A 18 23.70 4.93 -21.32
C LEU A 18 24.27 3.62 -21.91
N GLY A 19 25.24 3.71 -22.83
CA GLY A 19 25.74 2.53 -23.55
C GLY A 19 24.69 1.91 -24.49
N LEU A 20 23.78 2.72 -25.02
CA LEU A 20 22.69 2.30 -25.89
C LEU A 20 22.89 2.83 -27.32
N ARG A 21 22.04 2.42 -28.26
CA ARG A 21 22.00 2.98 -29.60
C ARG A 21 21.18 4.27 -29.63
N ALA A 22 21.59 5.26 -30.38
CA ALA A 22 20.78 6.43 -30.69
C ALA A 22 19.55 6.03 -31.52
N GLY A 23 18.49 6.84 -31.47
CA GLY A 23 17.26 6.61 -32.23
C GLY A 23 16.27 5.61 -31.63
N ILE A 24 16.55 5.04 -30.45
CA ILE A 24 15.58 4.21 -29.72
C ILE A 24 14.37 5.07 -29.35
N PRO A 25 13.11 4.64 -29.65
CA PRO A 25 11.91 5.36 -29.24
C PRO A 25 11.85 5.49 -27.71
N VAL A 26 11.52 6.70 -27.24
CA VAL A 26 11.34 7.02 -25.81
C VAL A 26 9.89 7.40 -25.59
N SER A 27 9.20 6.64 -24.74
CA SER A 27 7.81 6.92 -24.36
C SER A 27 7.73 8.06 -23.34
N VAL A 28 6.55 8.70 -23.26
CA VAL A 28 6.24 9.71 -22.23
C VAL A 28 6.40 9.11 -20.83
N GLY A 29 6.03 7.83 -20.67
CA GLY A 29 6.08 7.14 -19.37
C GLY A 29 4.94 7.57 -18.45
N GLY A 30 5.05 7.21 -17.17
CA GLY A 30 4.04 7.50 -16.18
C GLY A 30 4.59 7.69 -14.78
N GLY A 31 3.74 8.19 -13.89
CA GLY A 31 4.05 8.26 -12.47
C GLY A 31 4.18 6.87 -11.84
N THR A 32 4.88 6.79 -10.72
CA THR A 32 5.17 5.52 -10.01
C THR A 32 3.94 4.65 -9.81
N SER A 33 2.82 5.22 -9.33
CA SER A 33 1.59 4.45 -9.07
C SER A 33 0.98 3.88 -10.35
N ALA A 34 0.98 4.63 -11.46
CA ALA A 34 0.47 4.14 -12.74
C ALA A 34 1.35 2.98 -13.28
N CYS A 35 2.68 3.15 -13.22
CA CYS A 35 3.63 2.10 -13.62
C CYS A 35 3.51 0.86 -12.73
N ALA A 36 3.35 1.05 -11.41
CA ALA A 36 3.19 -0.05 -10.45
C ALA A 36 1.90 -0.84 -10.71
N ASN A 37 0.79 -0.17 -11.05
CA ASN A 37 -0.46 -0.85 -11.43
C ASN A 37 -0.24 -1.73 -12.67
N VAL A 38 0.39 -1.21 -13.71
CA VAL A 38 0.71 -2.00 -14.92
C VAL A 38 1.64 -3.17 -14.58
N GLY A 39 2.72 -2.91 -13.83
CA GLY A 39 3.69 -3.93 -13.42
C GLY A 39 3.11 -5.00 -12.50
N GLY A 40 2.15 -4.63 -11.64
CA GLY A 40 1.40 -5.52 -10.76
C GLY A 40 0.24 -6.27 -11.45
N GLY A 41 0.09 -6.10 -12.77
CA GLY A 41 -0.90 -6.84 -13.56
C GLY A 41 -2.34 -6.32 -13.47
N THR A 42 -2.57 -5.14 -12.90
CA THR A 42 -3.90 -4.52 -12.85
C THR A 42 -4.19 -3.78 -14.16
N ALA A 43 -4.68 -4.52 -15.14
CA ALA A 43 -4.90 -4.02 -16.51
C ALA A 43 -6.37 -3.96 -16.90
N LYS A 44 -7.28 -4.41 -16.04
CA LYS A 44 -8.71 -4.48 -16.34
C LYS A 44 -9.54 -3.81 -15.26
N SER A 45 -10.72 -3.32 -15.65
CA SER A 45 -11.69 -2.82 -14.68
C SER A 45 -12.03 -3.90 -13.65
N GLY A 46 -11.93 -3.55 -12.38
CA GLY A 46 -12.14 -4.46 -11.26
C GLY A 46 -10.87 -5.10 -10.69
N ASP A 47 -9.74 -5.06 -11.41
CA ASP A 47 -8.46 -5.49 -10.84
C ASP A 47 -8.06 -4.56 -9.68
N VAL A 48 -7.51 -5.14 -8.62
CA VAL A 48 -7.08 -4.40 -7.42
C VAL A 48 -5.62 -4.69 -7.12
N LEU A 49 -4.84 -3.64 -6.88
CA LEU A 49 -3.45 -3.71 -6.44
C LEU A 49 -3.29 -3.07 -5.08
N MET A 50 -2.57 -3.74 -4.20
CA MET A 50 -2.02 -3.21 -2.96
C MET A 50 -0.51 -3.10 -3.07
N GLU A 51 0.06 -1.91 -2.84
CA GLU A 51 1.49 -1.75 -2.61
C GLU A 51 1.75 -1.59 -1.11
N LEU A 52 2.58 -2.46 -0.57
CA LEU A 52 2.94 -2.48 0.85
C LEU A 52 4.42 -2.14 1.03
N GLU A 53 4.69 -0.85 1.07
CA GLU A 53 6.02 -0.23 1.19
C GLU A 53 6.10 0.65 2.45
N SER A 54 7.00 1.63 2.49
CA SER A 54 7.10 2.61 3.58
C SER A 54 5.74 3.22 3.93
N ARG A 55 4.99 3.58 2.90
CA ARG A 55 3.55 3.85 2.90
C ARG A 55 2.85 2.65 2.28
N ALA A 56 1.52 2.63 2.33
CA ALA A 56 0.76 1.69 1.53
C ALA A 56 -0.31 2.42 0.73
N TRP A 57 -0.73 1.81 -0.35
CA TRP A 57 -1.91 2.25 -1.07
C TRP A 57 -2.62 1.05 -1.69
N ILE A 58 -3.92 1.20 -1.85
CA ILE A 58 -4.75 0.24 -2.57
C ILE A 58 -5.41 1.00 -3.71
N SER A 59 -5.34 0.46 -4.90
CA SER A 59 -6.01 1.02 -6.07
C SER A 59 -6.78 -0.03 -6.84
N THR A 60 -7.82 0.42 -7.51
CA THR A 60 -8.59 -0.39 -8.43
C THR A 60 -8.79 0.35 -9.73
N GLN A 61 -8.81 -0.37 -10.86
CA GLN A 61 -9.09 0.23 -12.16
C GLN A 61 -10.60 0.33 -12.37
N MET A 62 -11.08 1.53 -12.73
CA MET A 62 -12.47 1.83 -13.07
C MET A 62 -12.54 2.58 -14.41
N THR A 63 -13.61 2.37 -15.17
CA THR A 63 -13.86 3.10 -16.43
C THR A 63 -14.23 4.56 -16.19
N GLU A 64 -14.84 4.86 -15.04
CA GLU A 64 -15.24 6.19 -14.63
C GLU A 64 -14.53 6.59 -13.32
N PRO A 65 -14.25 7.88 -13.11
CA PRO A 65 -13.66 8.34 -11.87
C PRO A 65 -14.64 8.18 -10.70
N PHE A 66 -14.15 7.80 -9.55
CA PHE A 66 -14.94 7.86 -8.33
C PHE A 66 -14.81 9.27 -7.70
N LEU A 67 -15.81 10.10 -7.92
CA LEU A 67 -15.91 11.41 -7.28
C LEU A 67 -16.52 11.23 -5.89
N ASP A 68 -15.65 10.92 -4.92
CA ASP A 68 -16.05 10.71 -3.53
C ASP A 68 -16.33 12.07 -2.86
N PRO A 69 -17.55 12.31 -2.32
CA PRO A 69 -17.89 13.59 -1.71
C PRO A 69 -17.06 13.93 -0.47
N ASP A 70 -16.56 12.90 0.21
CA ASP A 70 -15.72 13.05 1.40
C ASP A 70 -14.22 13.09 1.08
N HIS A 71 -13.85 13.07 -0.22
CA HIS A 71 -12.48 13.13 -0.73
C HIS A 71 -11.54 12.05 -0.16
N ARG A 72 -12.07 10.88 0.23
CA ARG A 72 -11.32 9.77 0.85
C ARG A 72 -10.42 9.02 -0.12
N VAL A 73 -10.61 9.19 -1.43
CA VAL A 73 -9.82 8.57 -2.49
C VAL A 73 -9.44 9.58 -3.56
N PHE A 74 -8.46 9.23 -4.39
CA PHE A 74 -8.03 10.04 -5.54
C PHE A 74 -8.05 9.22 -6.81
N ASN A 75 -8.23 9.91 -7.93
CA ASN A 75 -8.28 9.32 -9.25
C ASN A 75 -6.99 9.65 -10.01
N ILE A 76 -6.37 8.65 -10.62
CA ILE A 76 -5.18 8.77 -11.44
C ILE A 76 -5.51 8.16 -12.81
N CYS A 77 -5.27 8.88 -13.91
CA CYS A 77 -5.47 8.31 -15.23
C CYS A 77 -4.58 7.07 -15.46
N THR A 78 -5.12 6.06 -16.13
CA THR A 78 -4.33 4.92 -16.61
C THR A 78 -3.30 5.36 -17.66
N MET A 79 -2.28 4.54 -17.90
CA MET A 79 -1.19 4.86 -18.84
C MET A 79 -1.67 5.13 -20.26
N ASP A 80 -2.75 4.48 -20.68
CA ASP A 80 -3.40 4.66 -21.99
C ASP A 80 -4.44 5.78 -22.02
N GLY A 81 -4.77 6.37 -20.85
CA GLY A 81 -5.75 7.42 -20.69
C GLY A 81 -7.21 6.97 -20.90
N GLN A 82 -7.49 5.66 -20.91
CA GLN A 82 -8.84 5.15 -21.19
C GLN A 82 -9.65 4.86 -19.93
N ALA A 83 -9.02 4.88 -18.76
CA ALA A 83 -9.62 4.54 -17.48
C ALA A 83 -8.94 5.30 -16.33
N TYR A 84 -9.34 4.97 -15.11
CA TYR A 84 -8.82 5.59 -13.89
C TYR A 84 -8.38 4.52 -12.89
N TYR A 85 -7.27 4.75 -12.22
CA TYR A 85 -6.93 4.09 -10.97
C TYR A 85 -7.52 4.90 -9.83
N VAL A 86 -8.55 4.37 -9.19
CA VAL A 86 -9.13 4.93 -7.97
C VAL A 86 -8.34 4.39 -6.80
N SER A 87 -7.73 5.27 -6.02
CA SER A 87 -6.72 4.88 -5.02
C SER A 87 -6.96 5.54 -3.67
N GLY A 88 -6.79 4.76 -2.60
CA GLY A 88 -6.63 5.25 -1.23
C GLY A 88 -5.21 5.00 -0.71
N LYS A 89 -4.71 5.85 0.18
CA LYS A 89 -3.32 5.83 0.64
C LYS A 89 -3.20 5.95 2.15
N ALA A 90 -2.53 4.98 2.77
CA ALA A 90 -2.09 5.02 4.17
C ALA A 90 -0.67 5.59 4.27
N MET A 91 -0.44 6.49 5.23
CA MET A 91 0.81 7.23 5.34
C MET A 91 1.92 6.46 6.05
N SER A 92 1.58 5.41 6.80
CA SER A 92 2.54 4.65 7.60
C SER A 92 2.22 3.16 7.60
N ALA A 93 2.88 2.39 6.73
CA ALA A 93 2.82 0.93 6.68
C ALA A 93 4.13 0.30 7.15
N CYS A 94 5.08 -0.03 6.27
CA CYS A 94 6.40 -0.50 6.71
C CYS A 94 7.14 0.54 7.57
N ARG A 95 6.78 1.83 7.50
CA ARG A 95 7.30 2.84 8.45
C ARG A 95 6.92 2.52 9.88
N SER A 96 5.69 2.07 10.16
CA SER A 96 5.28 1.64 11.50
C SER A 96 6.09 0.43 11.97
N VAL A 97 6.33 -0.53 11.08
CA VAL A 97 7.16 -1.71 11.39
C VAL A 97 8.61 -1.29 11.67
N ASN A 98 9.20 -0.45 10.81
CA ASN A 98 10.58 0.04 11.00
C ASN A 98 10.74 0.84 12.29
N TRP A 99 9.76 1.70 12.59
CA TRP A 99 9.72 2.43 13.86
C TRP A 99 9.63 1.48 15.05
N ALA A 100 8.74 0.50 15.01
CA ALA A 100 8.61 -0.47 16.09
C ALA A 100 9.86 -1.35 16.24
N GLN A 101 10.54 -1.71 15.15
CA GLN A 101 11.84 -2.41 15.19
C GLN A 101 12.88 -1.60 15.99
N GLN A 102 12.95 -0.28 15.78
CA GLN A 102 13.87 0.59 16.51
C GLN A 102 13.51 0.72 17.99
N ILE A 103 12.22 0.97 18.30
CA ILE A 103 11.76 1.17 19.68
C ILE A 103 11.86 -0.10 20.53
N PHE A 104 11.54 -1.25 19.93
CA PHE A 104 11.52 -2.54 20.62
C PHE A 104 12.81 -3.37 20.39
N GLU A 105 13.83 -2.78 19.78
CA GLU A 105 15.16 -3.39 19.54
C GLU A 105 15.08 -4.73 18.80
N VAL A 106 14.24 -4.81 17.74
CA VAL A 106 14.08 -6.02 16.92
C VAL A 106 14.86 -5.86 15.62
N VAL A 107 15.98 -6.57 15.49
CA VAL A 107 17.00 -6.32 14.47
C VAL A 107 16.56 -6.68 13.04
N THR A 108 15.70 -7.70 12.88
CA THR A 108 15.34 -8.20 11.54
C THR A 108 13.83 -8.34 11.36
N PRO A 109 13.29 -8.16 10.13
CA PRO A 109 11.89 -8.43 9.83
C PRO A 109 11.44 -9.86 10.21
N ARG A 110 12.32 -10.84 10.01
CA ARG A 110 12.04 -12.24 10.40
C ARG A 110 11.87 -12.42 11.91
N ALA A 111 12.69 -11.74 12.71
CA ALA A 111 12.56 -11.77 14.17
C ALA A 111 11.29 -11.04 14.63
N PHE A 112 10.90 -9.96 13.92
CA PHE A 112 9.66 -9.26 14.15
C PHE A 112 8.45 -10.17 13.95
N ASP A 113 8.38 -10.81 12.78
CA ASP A 113 7.30 -11.75 12.44
C ASP A 113 7.24 -12.92 13.44
N ALA A 114 8.39 -13.50 13.78
CA ALA A 114 8.46 -14.61 14.73
C ALA A 114 7.94 -14.22 16.12
N ALA A 115 8.28 -13.03 16.62
CA ALA A 115 7.79 -12.51 17.88
C ALA A 115 6.28 -12.22 17.83
N ALA A 116 5.82 -11.49 16.79
CA ALA A 116 4.41 -11.17 16.59
C ALA A 116 3.54 -12.43 16.46
N ALA A 117 4.05 -13.49 15.84
CA ALA A 117 3.32 -14.75 15.65
C ALA A 117 3.04 -15.51 16.96
N THR A 118 3.74 -15.20 18.06
CA THR A 118 3.51 -15.85 19.36
C THR A 118 2.24 -15.34 20.06
N VAL A 119 1.68 -14.23 19.59
CA VAL A 119 0.50 -13.61 20.20
C VAL A 119 -0.74 -13.93 19.35
N ALA A 120 -1.84 -14.21 20.01
CA ALA A 120 -3.12 -14.47 19.33
C ALA A 120 -3.64 -13.22 18.60
N PRO A 121 -4.46 -13.38 17.53
CA PRO A 121 -5.14 -12.28 16.88
C PRO A 121 -5.93 -11.41 17.88
N GLY A 122 -5.88 -10.08 17.67
CA GLY A 122 -6.53 -9.10 18.54
C GLY A 122 -5.68 -8.65 19.73
N CYS A 123 -4.45 -9.17 19.89
CA CYS A 123 -3.45 -8.70 20.85
C CYS A 123 -3.97 -8.51 22.29
N GLU A 124 -4.91 -9.36 22.72
CA GLU A 124 -5.57 -9.24 24.03
C GLU A 124 -6.19 -7.85 24.28
N GLY A 125 -6.67 -7.19 23.22
CA GLY A 125 -7.31 -5.87 23.26
C GLY A 125 -6.34 -4.68 23.08
N LEU A 126 -5.06 -4.91 22.83
CA LEU A 126 -4.12 -3.85 22.48
C LEU A 126 -4.32 -3.43 21.02
N ILE A 127 -4.69 -2.18 20.80
CA ILE A 127 -4.93 -1.60 19.47
C ILE A 127 -3.83 -0.58 19.16
N TYR A 128 -3.36 -0.57 17.91
CA TYR A 128 -2.42 0.43 17.40
C TYR A 128 -3.05 1.25 16.26
N LEU A 129 -2.96 2.57 16.35
CA LEU A 129 -3.30 3.49 15.27
C LEU A 129 -1.99 3.92 14.56
N PRO A 130 -1.81 3.62 13.26
CA PRO A 130 -0.53 3.79 12.57
C PRO A 130 -0.24 5.22 12.10
N TYR A 131 -0.80 6.24 12.70
CA TYR A 131 -0.80 7.62 12.19
C TYR A 131 0.47 8.40 12.55
N LEU A 132 1.64 7.78 12.47
CA LEU A 132 2.94 8.39 12.82
C LEU A 132 3.31 9.63 11.98
N TYR A 133 2.69 9.79 10.81
CA TYR A 133 2.96 10.86 9.84
C TYR A 133 1.66 11.53 9.37
N GLY A 134 0.68 11.67 10.26
CA GLY A 134 -0.67 11.96 9.85
C GLY A 134 -1.31 10.79 9.11
N GLU A 135 -2.52 10.95 8.61
CA GLU A 135 -3.16 9.96 7.77
C GLU A 135 -3.91 10.61 6.61
N ARG A 136 -3.94 9.88 5.49
CA ARG A 136 -4.74 10.25 4.32
C ARG A 136 -6.02 9.44 4.27
N SER A 137 -6.10 8.45 3.43
CA SER A 137 -7.33 7.70 3.19
C SER A 137 -7.67 6.73 4.31
N PRO A 138 -8.90 6.71 4.79
CA PRO A 138 -10.00 7.66 4.54
C PRO A 138 -10.07 8.80 5.54
N VAL A 139 -9.17 8.89 6.49
CA VAL A 139 -9.21 9.80 7.67
C VAL A 139 -9.00 11.26 7.27
N MET A 140 -8.10 11.52 6.30
CA MET A 140 -7.78 12.84 5.74
C MET A 140 -7.37 13.88 6.80
N ASP A 141 -6.56 13.46 7.79
CA ASP A 141 -6.05 14.31 8.87
C ASP A 141 -4.51 14.25 8.95
N GLU A 142 -3.85 15.33 8.53
CA GLU A 142 -2.39 15.46 8.58
C GLU A 142 -1.84 15.62 10.01
N GLN A 143 -2.69 15.95 10.97
CA GLN A 143 -2.33 16.10 12.39
C GLN A 143 -2.60 14.83 13.22
N ALA A 144 -3.19 13.79 12.62
CA ALA A 144 -3.42 12.52 13.29
C ALA A 144 -2.09 11.93 13.80
N GLN A 145 -2.12 11.33 14.99
CA GLN A 145 -0.94 10.78 15.63
C GLN A 145 -1.09 9.29 15.91
N GLY A 146 0.04 8.58 15.97
CA GLY A 146 0.09 7.18 16.35
C GLY A 146 -0.31 6.99 17.82
N VAL A 147 -1.08 5.94 18.10
CA VAL A 147 -1.58 5.64 19.45
C VAL A 147 -1.53 4.14 19.70
N PHE A 148 -1.11 3.73 20.90
CA PHE A 148 -1.46 2.44 21.46
C PHE A 148 -2.60 2.62 22.47
N PHE A 149 -3.69 1.91 22.27
CA PHE A 149 -4.88 1.96 23.12
C PHE A 149 -5.13 0.61 23.77
N GLY A 150 -5.63 0.61 25.00
CA GLY A 150 -5.99 -0.62 25.71
C GLY A 150 -4.82 -1.31 26.42
N MET A 151 -3.71 -0.61 26.68
CA MET A 151 -2.55 -1.18 27.38
C MET A 151 -2.89 -1.62 28.81
N THR A 152 -2.39 -2.79 29.18
CA THR A 152 -2.40 -3.33 30.53
C THR A 152 -1.05 -3.89 30.92
N THR A 153 -0.86 -4.25 32.18
CA THR A 153 0.37 -4.90 32.67
C THR A 153 0.60 -6.32 32.11
N ALA A 154 -0.41 -6.92 31.49
CA ALA A 154 -0.29 -8.23 30.85
C ALA A 154 0.41 -8.17 29.50
N HIS A 155 0.37 -7.02 28.82
CA HIS A 155 0.97 -6.86 27.50
C HIS A 155 2.50 -6.84 27.57
N LYS A 156 3.12 -7.65 26.71
CA LYS A 156 4.56 -7.77 26.54
C LYS A 156 4.96 -7.20 25.17
N ARG A 157 6.26 -7.08 24.91
CA ARG A 157 6.81 -6.61 23.63
C ARG A 157 6.15 -7.26 22.41
N GLU A 158 5.93 -8.54 22.43
CA GLU A 158 5.35 -9.32 21.33
C GLU A 158 3.94 -8.84 20.98
N HIS A 159 3.15 -8.41 21.96
CA HIS A 159 1.81 -7.82 21.74
C HIS A 159 1.90 -6.50 20.99
N PHE A 160 2.87 -5.64 21.32
CA PHE A 160 3.07 -4.38 20.61
C PHE A 160 3.49 -4.61 19.15
N LEU A 161 4.38 -5.58 18.91
CA LEU A 161 4.81 -5.92 17.55
C LEU A 161 3.64 -6.43 16.71
N ARG A 162 2.82 -7.32 17.27
CA ARG A 162 1.63 -7.81 16.57
C ARG A 162 0.59 -6.71 16.37
N ALA A 163 0.33 -5.89 17.38
CA ALA A 163 -0.61 -4.77 17.29
C ALA A 163 -0.22 -3.80 16.16
N VAL A 164 1.08 -3.58 15.93
CA VAL A 164 1.55 -2.76 14.79
C VAL A 164 1.15 -3.37 13.45
N LEU A 165 1.31 -4.69 13.24
CA LEU A 165 0.88 -5.35 12.01
C LEU A 165 -0.64 -5.28 11.82
N GLU A 166 -1.40 -5.54 12.89
CA GLU A 166 -2.86 -5.51 12.87
C GLU A 166 -3.40 -4.08 12.67
N GLY A 167 -2.81 -3.08 13.33
CA GLY A 167 -3.23 -1.68 13.20
C GLY A 167 -3.07 -1.14 11.77
N VAL A 168 -1.98 -1.49 11.10
CA VAL A 168 -1.82 -1.16 9.67
C VAL A 168 -2.86 -1.90 8.82
N ALA A 169 -3.12 -3.18 9.11
CA ALA A 169 -4.14 -3.93 8.38
C ALA A 169 -5.54 -3.31 8.56
N PHE A 170 -5.88 -2.83 9.76
CA PHE A 170 -7.14 -2.10 9.99
C PHE A 170 -7.22 -0.79 9.21
N SER A 171 -6.12 -0.03 9.10
CA SER A 171 -6.09 1.17 8.24
C SER A 171 -6.32 0.80 6.77
N LEU A 172 -5.71 -0.28 6.28
CA LEU A 172 -5.91 -0.78 4.91
C LEU A 172 -7.35 -1.27 4.68
N SER A 173 -7.98 -1.89 5.69
CA SER A 173 -9.37 -2.34 5.57
C SER A 173 -10.35 -1.19 5.42
N GLN A 174 -10.08 -0.04 6.03
CA GLN A 174 -10.90 1.16 5.85
C GLN A 174 -10.83 1.66 4.40
N ILE A 175 -9.63 1.67 3.78
CA ILE A 175 -9.47 2.00 2.36
C ILE A 175 -10.25 1.00 1.50
N THR A 176 -10.10 -0.30 1.79
CA THR A 176 -10.84 -1.37 1.10
C THR A 176 -12.35 -1.17 1.20
N GLY A 177 -12.85 -0.75 2.37
CA GLY A 177 -14.25 -0.41 2.61
C GLY A 177 -14.76 0.70 1.68
N VAL A 178 -13.98 1.77 1.52
CA VAL A 178 -14.35 2.87 0.60
C VAL A 178 -14.40 2.39 -0.85
N LEU A 179 -13.45 1.57 -1.30
CA LEU A 179 -13.44 1.02 -2.65
C LEU A 179 -14.63 0.07 -2.88
N ARG A 180 -15.04 -0.68 -1.87
CA ARG A 180 -16.22 -1.58 -1.90
C ARG A 180 -17.55 -0.85 -2.08
N GLU A 181 -17.61 0.46 -1.83
CA GLU A 181 -18.81 1.26 -2.14
C GLU A 181 -19.11 1.31 -3.64
N ARG A 182 -18.13 1.00 -4.48
CA ARG A 182 -18.24 1.11 -5.95
C ARG A 182 -18.06 -0.19 -6.70
N GLN A 183 -17.37 -1.16 -6.12
CA GLN A 183 -17.14 -2.47 -6.75
C GLN A 183 -16.82 -3.55 -5.73
N THR A 184 -16.92 -4.79 -6.15
CA THR A 184 -16.50 -5.95 -5.35
C THR A 184 -14.96 -5.97 -5.25
N VAL A 185 -14.44 -6.20 -4.04
CA VAL A 185 -13.01 -6.32 -3.75
C VAL A 185 -12.80 -7.60 -2.93
N ASP A 186 -12.66 -8.73 -3.63
CA ASP A 186 -12.47 -10.06 -3.02
C ASP A 186 -11.04 -10.57 -3.20
N ARG A 187 -10.31 -10.00 -4.17
CA ARG A 187 -8.93 -10.36 -4.50
C ARG A 187 -8.10 -9.11 -4.71
N MET A 188 -6.84 -9.17 -4.31
CA MET A 188 -5.87 -8.11 -4.55
C MET A 188 -4.54 -8.73 -4.95
N GLN A 189 -3.90 -8.17 -5.96
CA GLN A 189 -2.46 -8.35 -6.17
C GLN A 189 -1.72 -7.59 -5.07
N ILE A 190 -0.65 -8.14 -4.53
CA ILE A 190 0.17 -7.44 -3.53
C ILE A 190 1.62 -7.35 -4.00
N ILE A 191 2.19 -6.15 -3.91
CA ILE A 191 3.58 -5.86 -4.23
C ILE A 191 4.25 -5.09 -3.10
N GLY A 192 5.57 -4.95 -3.16
CA GLY A 192 6.35 -4.18 -2.20
C GLY A 192 7.03 -5.02 -1.14
N GLY A 193 7.91 -4.38 -0.37
CA GLY A 193 8.76 -5.06 0.61
C GLY A 193 7.99 -5.75 1.74
N GLY A 194 6.86 -5.18 2.17
CA GLY A 194 6.00 -5.75 3.19
C GLY A 194 5.33 -7.07 2.75
N ALA A 195 5.16 -7.30 1.45
CA ALA A 195 4.60 -8.53 0.89
C ALA A 195 5.46 -9.79 1.17
N HIS A 196 6.71 -9.62 1.55
CA HIS A 196 7.56 -10.76 1.93
C HIS A 196 7.19 -11.38 3.29
N SER A 197 6.48 -10.67 4.17
CA SER A 197 6.00 -11.21 5.44
C SER A 197 4.74 -12.06 5.22
N LYS A 198 4.88 -13.38 5.37
CA LYS A 198 3.74 -14.31 5.32
C LYS A 198 2.72 -14.04 6.42
N LEU A 199 3.20 -13.71 7.62
CA LEU A 199 2.33 -13.38 8.75
C LEU A 199 1.49 -12.13 8.44
N TRP A 200 2.14 -11.07 7.97
CA TRP A 200 1.44 -9.83 7.69
C TRP A 200 0.45 -9.95 6.53
N LYS A 201 0.83 -10.68 5.47
CA LYS A 201 -0.12 -11.01 4.38
C LYS A 201 -1.37 -11.71 4.93
N GLN A 202 -1.21 -12.70 5.82
CA GLN A 202 -2.35 -13.40 6.41
C GLN A 202 -3.21 -12.44 7.24
N ILE A 203 -2.60 -11.61 8.09
CA ILE A 203 -3.32 -10.61 8.90
C ILE A 203 -4.11 -9.65 7.99
N ILE A 204 -3.48 -9.16 6.92
CA ILE A 204 -4.14 -8.25 5.97
C ILE A 204 -5.29 -8.96 5.25
N ALA A 205 -5.07 -10.19 4.78
CA ALA A 205 -6.11 -10.98 4.11
C ALA A 205 -7.33 -11.19 5.01
N ASP A 206 -7.10 -11.57 6.27
CA ASP A 206 -8.17 -11.80 7.25
C ASP A 206 -8.91 -10.50 7.60
N VAL A 207 -8.19 -9.41 7.85
CA VAL A 207 -8.77 -8.11 8.26
C VAL A 207 -9.50 -7.42 7.11
N CYS A 208 -8.97 -7.51 5.90
CA CYS A 208 -9.61 -6.92 4.70
C CYS A 208 -10.66 -7.84 4.08
N ASP A 209 -10.77 -9.09 4.51
CA ASP A 209 -11.62 -10.12 3.92
C ASP A 209 -11.38 -10.25 2.40
N VAL A 210 -10.13 -10.57 2.05
CA VAL A 210 -9.69 -10.68 0.65
C VAL A 210 -8.70 -11.84 0.45
N THR A 211 -8.60 -12.33 -0.78
CA THR A 211 -7.50 -13.20 -1.20
C THR A 211 -6.35 -12.35 -1.73
N LEU A 212 -5.16 -12.45 -1.12
CA LEU A 212 -3.94 -11.80 -1.63
C LEU A 212 -3.20 -12.74 -2.59
N GLN A 213 -2.72 -12.17 -3.69
CA GLN A 213 -1.96 -12.87 -4.73
C GLN A 213 -0.62 -12.15 -4.94
N ASP A 214 0.49 -12.89 -5.07
CA ASP A 214 1.84 -12.37 -5.35
C ASP A 214 2.05 -12.21 -6.85
#